data_4e62fba703bd6d2903030665b0d0c3ad
#
_entry.id   4e62fba703bd6d2903030665b0d0c3ad
#
_cell.length_a   1.000
_cell.length_b   1.000
_cell.length_c   1.000
_cell.angle_alpha   90.00
_cell.angle_beta   90.00
_cell.angle_gamma   90.00
#
_symmetry.space_group_name_H-M   'P 1'
#
loop_
_entity.id
_entity.type
_entity.pdbx_description
1 polymer ?
#
loop_
_entity_poly.entity_id
_entity_poly.type
_entity_poly.pdbx_seq_one_letter_code
_entity_poly.pdbx_strand_id
1 'polypeptide(L)'
;ALNIAKSTIKYITKRGLTNGTALKICKAICKTDNVKGVVLSDKNDVFSYFGQNFDGEYLRKIVDKFYDNPEITQYDLKDGRKTYLFIICPILVEGSIDGAIGMIFSPSYKLNKYFLEFCNELSGLLSVQIELFKLNQKAHLANLSELKVLRAQVQPHFLFNTLNTIASFCRTNPMKARQLIISLSN
;
A
#
# COMPACT_ATOMS: atom_id res chain seq x y z
N ALA A 1 2.96 -5.19 21.18
CA ALA A 1 2.33 -5.68 19.93
C ALA A 1 1.11 -4.83 19.54
N LEU A 2 0.09 -4.66 20.37
CA LEU A 2 -1.18 -3.99 20.02
C LEU A 2 -1.01 -2.53 19.53
N ASN A 3 -0.11 -1.76 20.13
CA ASN A 3 0.16 -0.37 19.75
C ASN A 3 0.88 -0.26 18.38
N ILE A 4 1.74 -1.22 18.07
CA ILE A 4 2.42 -1.29 16.78
C ILE A 4 1.40 -1.60 15.69
N ALA A 5 0.57 -2.63 15.89
CA ALA A 5 -0.49 -3.00 14.97
C ALA A 5 -1.41 -1.80 14.64
N LYS A 6 -1.91 -1.09 15.66
CA LYS A 6 -2.74 0.11 15.46
C LYS A 6 -2.03 1.21 14.64
N SER A 7 -0.74 1.41 14.89
CA SER A 7 0.03 2.44 14.17
C SER A 7 0.26 2.06 12.72
N THR A 8 0.64 0.80 12.45
CA THR A 8 0.90 0.30 11.10
C THR A 8 -0.37 0.32 10.25
N ILE A 9 -1.49 -0.18 10.79
CA ILE A 9 -2.81 -0.16 10.15
C ILE A 9 -3.16 1.27 9.71
N LYS A 10 -3.09 2.23 10.64
CA LYS A 10 -3.44 3.63 10.36
C LYS A 10 -2.67 4.25 9.20
N TYR A 11 -1.38 3.90 9.04
CA TYR A 11 -0.54 4.47 7.98
C TYR A 11 -0.81 3.81 6.63
N ILE A 12 -0.88 2.48 6.57
CA ILE A 12 -1.08 1.72 5.33
C ILE A 12 -2.48 1.96 4.76
N THR A 13 -3.52 1.92 5.59
CA THR A 13 -4.92 2.08 5.13
C THR A 13 -5.16 3.40 4.40
N LYS A 14 -4.43 4.48 4.77
CA LYS A 14 -4.66 5.80 4.16
C LYS A 14 -3.87 6.06 2.88
N ARG A 15 -2.65 5.54 2.77
CA ARG A 15 -1.68 5.93 1.71
C ARG A 15 -0.94 4.76 1.09
N GLY A 16 -1.21 3.54 1.51
CA GLY A 16 -0.44 2.38 1.12
C GLY A 16 1.00 2.41 1.63
N LEU A 17 1.83 1.56 1.05
CA LEU A 17 3.27 1.53 1.33
C LEU A 17 3.98 2.55 0.44
N THR A 18 4.51 3.59 1.04
CA THR A 18 5.34 4.64 0.43
C THR A 18 6.54 4.89 1.33
N ASN A 19 7.62 5.51 0.85
CA ASN A 19 8.78 5.83 1.69
C ASN A 19 8.38 6.59 2.97
N GLY A 20 7.43 7.52 2.89
CA GLY A 20 6.95 8.27 4.03
C GLY A 20 6.15 7.45 5.04
N THR A 21 5.31 6.49 4.59
CA THR A 21 4.57 5.60 5.48
C THR A 21 5.49 4.51 6.03
N ALA A 22 6.37 3.95 5.21
CA ALA A 22 7.37 2.97 5.61
C ALA A 22 8.26 3.50 6.74
N LEU A 23 8.78 4.72 6.62
CA LEU A 23 9.59 5.34 7.66
C LEU A 23 8.82 5.53 8.98
N LYS A 24 7.54 5.87 8.93
CA LYS A 24 6.69 5.98 10.14
C LYS A 24 6.47 4.63 10.80
N ILE A 25 6.29 3.58 10.00
CA ILE A 25 6.15 2.20 10.47
C ILE A 25 7.46 1.75 11.14
N CYS A 26 8.61 1.96 10.47
CA CYS A 26 9.93 1.66 11.03
C CYS A 26 10.13 2.35 12.39
N LYS A 27 9.80 3.65 12.48
CA LYS A 27 9.85 4.41 13.74
C LYS A 27 8.95 3.84 14.83
N ALA A 28 7.75 3.37 14.47
CA ALA A 28 6.81 2.79 15.42
C ALA A 28 7.31 1.45 15.98
N ILE A 29 7.85 0.59 15.12
CA ILE A 29 8.40 -0.72 15.49
C ILE A 29 9.68 -0.56 16.30
N CYS A 30 10.54 0.39 15.97
CA CYS A 30 11.80 0.66 16.66
C CYS A 30 11.62 1.15 18.12
N LYS A 31 10.40 1.51 18.52
CA LYS A 31 10.06 1.81 19.91
C LYS A 31 9.89 0.56 20.78
N THR A 32 9.90 -0.62 20.17
CA THR A 32 9.82 -1.88 20.89
C THR A 32 11.17 -2.16 21.57
N ASP A 33 11.12 -2.66 22.78
CA ASP A 33 12.32 -3.06 23.51
C ASP A 33 13.13 -4.06 22.66
N ASN A 34 14.46 -3.87 22.66
CA ASN A 34 15.43 -4.71 21.96
C ASN A 34 15.50 -4.56 20.44
N VAL A 35 14.59 -3.85 19.77
CA VAL A 35 14.71 -3.52 18.35
C VAL A 35 15.60 -2.28 18.20
N LYS A 36 16.73 -2.45 17.52
CA LYS A 36 17.73 -1.39 17.30
C LYS A 36 17.66 -0.75 15.93
N GLY A 37 16.98 -1.40 15.01
CA GLY A 37 16.74 -0.87 13.67
C GLY A 37 15.66 -1.66 12.95
N VAL A 38 15.00 -1.00 12.02
CA VAL A 38 13.95 -1.59 11.17
C VAL A 38 14.14 -1.12 9.75
N VAL A 39 14.12 -2.06 8.83
CA VAL A 39 14.07 -1.83 7.38
C VAL A 39 12.70 -2.25 6.87
N LEU A 40 12.13 -1.47 5.98
CA LEU A 40 10.91 -1.82 5.26
C LEU A 40 11.11 -1.45 3.79
N SER A 41 10.90 -2.42 2.91
CA SER A 41 11.07 -2.25 1.46
C SER A 41 9.93 -2.92 0.69
N ASP A 42 9.71 -2.45 -0.54
CA ASP A 42 9.02 -3.19 -1.58
C ASP A 42 9.99 -3.58 -2.70
N LYS A 43 9.50 -4.26 -3.74
CA LYS A 43 10.33 -4.67 -4.89
C LYS A 43 10.71 -3.54 -5.83
N ASN A 44 10.10 -2.34 -5.69
CA ASN A 44 10.26 -1.25 -6.64
C ASN A 44 11.09 -0.11 -6.03
N ASP A 45 10.41 0.84 -5.41
CA ASP A 45 11.02 2.13 -5.04
C ASP A 45 11.06 2.39 -3.53
N VAL A 46 10.32 1.60 -2.74
CA VAL A 46 10.27 1.80 -1.29
C VAL A 46 11.44 1.11 -0.62
N PHE A 47 12.30 1.92 -0.05
CA PHE A 47 13.31 1.46 0.90
C PHE A 47 13.39 2.49 2.02
N SER A 48 13.07 2.07 3.23
CA SER A 48 13.11 2.92 4.42
C SER A 48 13.82 2.20 5.55
N TYR A 49 14.76 2.90 6.16
CA TYR A 49 15.46 2.45 7.35
C TYR A 49 15.29 3.46 8.49
N PHE A 50 15.10 2.95 9.69
CA PHE A 50 15.15 3.74 10.91
C PHE A 50 15.77 2.95 12.05
N GLY A 51 16.75 3.52 12.74
CA GLY A 51 17.37 2.86 13.87
C GLY A 51 18.79 3.36 14.16
N GLN A 52 19.59 2.49 14.74
CA GLN A 52 20.99 2.73 15.08
C GLN A 52 21.81 3.00 13.80
N ASN A 53 22.95 3.65 13.90
CA ASN A 53 23.73 4.12 12.75
C ASN A 53 24.41 2.97 11.98
N PHE A 54 23.61 2.16 11.27
CA PHE A 54 24.10 1.20 10.29
C PHE A 54 24.10 1.83 8.90
N ASP A 55 25.04 1.39 8.06
CA ASP A 55 25.12 1.83 6.67
C ASP A 55 23.87 1.38 5.88
N GLY A 56 23.09 2.35 5.43
CA GLY A 56 21.86 2.11 4.67
C GLY A 56 22.09 1.42 3.32
N GLU A 57 23.21 1.69 2.65
CA GLU A 57 23.57 0.99 1.41
C GLU A 57 23.90 -0.48 1.66
N TYR A 58 24.62 -0.77 2.74
CA TYR A 58 24.90 -2.15 3.11
C TYR A 58 23.63 -2.92 3.44
N LEU A 59 22.71 -2.33 4.20
CA LEU A 59 21.41 -2.94 4.49
C LEU A 59 20.59 -3.13 3.21
N ARG A 60 20.63 -2.19 2.28
CA ARG A 60 19.95 -2.31 0.99
C ARG A 60 20.47 -3.51 0.19
N LYS A 61 21.77 -3.67 0.08
CA LYS A 61 22.40 -4.83 -0.60
C LYS A 61 21.96 -6.17 0.00
N ILE A 62 21.81 -6.24 1.33
CA ILE A 62 21.32 -7.47 1.99
C ILE A 62 19.84 -7.70 1.61
N VAL A 63 19.02 -6.67 1.61
CA VAL A 63 17.60 -6.77 1.23
C VAL A 63 17.44 -7.13 -0.25
N ASP A 64 18.25 -6.55 -1.14
CA ASP A 64 18.23 -6.89 -2.57
C ASP A 64 18.57 -8.37 -2.77
N LYS A 65 19.61 -8.88 -2.09
CA LYS A 65 19.97 -10.30 -2.11
C LYS A 65 18.89 -11.22 -1.52
N PHE A 66 18.13 -10.72 -0.53
CA PHE A 66 17.00 -11.48 0.03
C PHE A 66 15.91 -11.75 -1.02
N TYR A 67 15.69 -10.85 -1.97
CA TYR A 67 14.70 -11.05 -3.02
C TYR A 67 15.05 -12.17 -4.03
N ASP A 68 16.31 -12.61 -4.08
CA ASP A 68 16.74 -13.75 -4.92
C ASP A 68 16.27 -15.08 -4.33
N ASN A 69 16.22 -15.18 -2.98
CA ASN A 69 15.71 -16.35 -2.25
C ASN A 69 14.96 -15.89 -0.98
N PRO A 70 13.69 -15.54 -1.11
CA PRO A 70 12.95 -14.80 -0.10
C PRO A 70 12.32 -15.69 0.98
N GLU A 71 13.15 -16.37 1.71
CA GLU A 71 12.81 -17.07 2.94
C GLU A 71 13.19 -16.24 4.17
N ILE A 72 12.61 -16.54 5.34
CA ILE A 72 13.02 -15.89 6.59
C ILE A 72 14.50 -16.16 6.80
N THR A 73 15.30 -15.11 6.68
CA THR A 73 16.75 -15.20 6.71
C THR A 73 17.32 -14.36 7.84
N GLN A 74 18.44 -14.84 8.39
CA GLN A 74 19.15 -14.21 9.49
C GLN A 74 20.53 -13.80 9.03
N TYR A 75 20.96 -12.61 9.44
CA TYR A 75 22.29 -12.08 9.18
C TYR A 75 22.91 -11.54 10.47
N ASP A 76 24.20 -11.74 10.61
CA ASP A 76 24.99 -11.11 11.66
C ASP A 76 25.57 -9.77 11.16
N LEU A 77 25.10 -8.67 11.74
CA LEU A 77 25.61 -7.35 11.46
C LEU A 77 26.68 -6.96 12.49
N LYS A 78 27.90 -6.68 12.03
CA LYS A 78 28.99 -6.23 12.90
C LYS A 78 29.08 -4.71 12.96
N ASP A 79 29.14 -4.18 14.17
CA ASP A 79 29.43 -2.78 14.46
C ASP A 79 30.51 -2.72 15.54
N GLY A 80 31.75 -2.51 15.10
CA GLY A 80 32.92 -2.61 15.95
C GLY A 80 33.06 -4.00 16.59
N ARG A 81 33.02 -4.06 17.93
CA ARG A 81 33.10 -5.32 18.70
C ARG A 81 31.73 -5.98 18.95
N LYS A 82 30.65 -5.36 18.52
CA LYS A 82 29.29 -5.85 18.75
C LYS A 82 28.74 -6.52 17.51
N THR A 83 28.04 -7.64 17.70
CA THR A 83 27.31 -8.34 16.66
C THR A 83 25.83 -8.25 16.94
N TYR A 84 25.09 -7.70 15.99
CA TYR A 84 23.62 -7.54 16.03
C TYR A 84 22.98 -8.61 15.16
N LEU A 85 21.83 -9.10 15.58
CA LEU A 85 21.04 -10.04 14.79
C LEU A 85 20.10 -9.26 13.88
N PHE A 86 20.18 -9.47 12.57
CA PHE A 86 19.27 -8.93 11.58
C PHE A 86 18.41 -10.04 10.99
N ILE A 87 17.10 -9.97 11.19
CA ILE A 87 16.12 -10.92 10.68
C ILE A 87 15.30 -10.26 9.60
N ILE A 88 15.20 -10.87 8.43
CA ILE A 88 14.38 -10.39 7.31
C ILE A 88 13.26 -11.39 7.04
N CYS A 89 12.04 -10.88 6.91
CA CYS A 89 10.83 -11.64 6.58
C CYS A 89 10.17 -11.10 5.32
N PRO A 90 9.63 -11.97 4.44
CA PRO A 90 8.92 -11.56 3.25
C PRO A 90 7.56 -10.96 3.61
N ILE A 91 7.14 -9.95 2.88
CA ILE A 91 5.77 -9.42 2.87
C ILE A 91 5.08 -10.00 1.65
N LEU A 92 4.01 -10.76 1.86
CA LEU A 92 3.27 -11.47 0.82
C LEU A 92 1.97 -10.73 0.50
N VAL A 93 1.68 -10.57 -0.79
CA VAL A 93 0.40 -10.05 -1.28
C VAL A 93 -0.09 -10.96 -2.38
N GLU A 94 -1.32 -11.45 -2.27
CA GLU A 94 -1.89 -12.43 -3.21
C GLU A 94 -0.97 -13.65 -3.43
N GLY A 95 -0.29 -14.11 -2.35
CA GLY A 95 0.63 -15.25 -2.39
C GLY A 95 2.00 -14.98 -3.04
N SER A 96 2.24 -13.78 -3.55
CA SER A 96 3.52 -13.37 -4.13
C SER A 96 4.26 -12.40 -3.21
N ILE A 97 5.58 -12.37 -3.34
CA ILE A 97 6.40 -11.45 -2.55
C ILE A 97 6.27 -10.05 -3.10
N ASP A 98 5.79 -9.14 -2.26
CA ASP A 98 5.58 -7.73 -2.57
C ASP A 98 6.62 -6.82 -1.89
N GLY A 99 7.20 -7.29 -0.80
CA GLY A 99 8.18 -6.53 -0.05
C GLY A 99 8.92 -7.37 0.99
N ALA A 100 9.66 -6.69 1.85
CA ALA A 100 10.36 -7.28 2.97
C ALA A 100 10.36 -6.36 4.19
N ILE A 101 10.30 -6.96 5.38
CA ILE A 101 10.58 -6.28 6.63
C ILE A 101 11.79 -6.91 7.30
N GLY A 102 12.78 -6.08 7.64
CA GLY A 102 13.96 -6.48 8.37
C GLY A 102 14.03 -5.81 9.74
N MET A 103 14.40 -6.57 10.76
CA MET A 103 14.56 -6.04 12.12
C MET A 103 15.92 -6.39 12.69
N ILE A 104 16.57 -5.38 13.28
CA ILE A 104 17.90 -5.50 13.90
C ILE A 104 17.70 -5.53 15.41
N PHE A 105 18.22 -6.57 16.04
CA PHE A 105 18.12 -6.80 17.48
C PHE A 105 19.45 -6.59 18.20
N SER A 106 19.37 -6.26 19.50
CA SER A 106 20.54 -6.01 20.34
C SER A 106 21.45 -7.23 20.47
N PRO A 107 22.80 -7.07 20.59
CA PRO A 107 23.77 -8.14 20.74
C PRO A 107 23.56 -9.02 21.98
N SER A 108 22.89 -8.49 22.99
CA SER A 108 22.66 -9.20 24.27
C SER A 108 21.65 -10.36 24.17
N TYR A 109 21.04 -10.53 23.01
CA TYR A 109 20.01 -11.55 22.80
C TYR A 109 20.54 -12.69 21.95
N LYS A 110 20.63 -13.88 22.56
CA LYS A 110 20.71 -15.13 21.83
C LYS A 110 19.41 -15.30 21.03
N LEU A 111 19.53 -15.83 19.82
CA LEU A 111 18.38 -16.17 18.98
C LEU A 111 17.34 -16.92 19.81
N ASN A 112 16.19 -16.31 19.99
CA ASN A 112 15.05 -16.93 20.66
C ASN A 112 13.94 -17.10 19.64
N LYS A 113 13.27 -18.26 19.67
CA LYS A 113 12.12 -18.59 18.84
C LYS A 113 11.07 -17.44 18.82
N TYR A 114 10.89 -16.74 19.95
CA TYR A 114 10.00 -15.59 20.07
C TYR A 114 10.31 -14.44 19.10
N PHE A 115 11.58 -14.18 18.77
CA PHE A 115 11.92 -13.11 17.83
C PHE A 115 11.55 -13.47 16.40
N LEU A 116 11.78 -14.71 16.01
CA LEU A 116 11.36 -15.23 14.71
C LEU A 116 9.84 -15.20 14.57
N GLU A 117 9.13 -15.68 15.58
CA GLU A 117 7.66 -15.62 15.62
C GLU A 117 7.16 -14.19 15.56
N PHE A 118 7.74 -13.28 16.35
CA PHE A 118 7.39 -11.86 16.33
C PHE A 118 7.60 -11.22 14.94
N CYS A 119 8.74 -11.49 14.30
CA CYS A 119 9.03 -10.99 12.95
C CYS A 119 8.04 -11.54 11.93
N ASN A 120 7.74 -12.82 12.00
CA ASN A 120 6.81 -13.48 11.10
C ASN A 120 5.37 -12.98 11.28
N GLU A 121 4.89 -12.83 12.51
CA GLU A 121 3.56 -12.28 12.80
C GLU A 121 3.44 -10.84 12.32
N LEU A 122 4.48 -10.02 12.53
CA LEU A 122 4.48 -8.63 12.09
C LEU A 122 4.50 -8.54 10.56
N SER A 123 5.28 -9.38 9.89
CA SER A 123 5.29 -9.49 8.44
C SER A 123 3.92 -9.90 7.90
N GLY A 124 3.28 -10.91 8.49
CA GLY A 124 1.94 -11.34 8.14
C GLY A 124 0.91 -10.24 8.30
N LEU A 125 0.98 -9.48 9.38
CA LEU A 125 0.10 -8.34 9.62
C LEU A 125 0.28 -7.24 8.55
N LEU A 126 1.52 -6.93 8.18
CA LEU A 126 1.80 -5.96 7.10
C LEU A 126 1.30 -6.47 5.76
N SER A 127 1.50 -7.76 5.46
CA SER A 127 1.00 -8.41 4.24
C SER A 127 -0.50 -8.21 4.08
N VAL A 128 -1.29 -8.56 5.09
CA VAL A 128 -2.74 -8.40 5.08
C VAL A 128 -3.15 -6.93 4.90
N GLN A 129 -2.47 -5.99 5.56
CA GLN A 129 -2.81 -4.57 5.44
C GLN A 129 -2.51 -4.01 4.06
N ILE A 130 -1.39 -4.40 3.45
CA ILE A 130 -1.03 -3.97 2.09
C ILE A 130 -2.00 -4.58 1.08
N GLU A 131 -2.35 -5.85 1.24
CA GLU A 131 -3.32 -6.54 0.38
C GLU A 131 -4.70 -5.88 0.43
N LEU A 132 -5.22 -5.59 1.62
CA LEU A 132 -6.49 -4.87 1.80
C LEU A 132 -6.45 -3.48 1.16
N PHE A 133 -5.35 -2.76 1.28
CA PHE A 133 -5.20 -1.47 0.62
C PHE A 133 -5.25 -1.60 -0.90
N LYS A 134 -4.53 -2.56 -1.48
CA LYS A 134 -4.53 -2.82 -2.94
C LYS A 134 -5.90 -3.25 -3.44
N LEU A 135 -6.61 -4.10 -2.71
CA LEU A 135 -7.98 -4.52 -3.05
C LEU A 135 -8.95 -3.34 -3.05
N ASN A 136 -8.88 -2.48 -2.03
CA ASN A 136 -9.69 -1.27 -1.97
C ASN A 136 -9.40 -0.31 -3.13
N GLN A 137 -8.15 -0.16 -3.53
CA GLN A 137 -7.78 0.63 -4.71
C GLN A 137 -8.35 0.02 -6.00
N LYS A 138 -8.21 -1.30 -6.20
CA LYS A 138 -8.78 -2.00 -7.37
C LYS A 138 -10.30 -1.79 -7.44
N ALA A 139 -11.02 -1.97 -6.33
CA ALA A 139 -12.46 -1.74 -6.26
C ALA A 139 -12.85 -0.29 -6.59
N HIS A 140 -12.12 0.67 -6.05
CA HIS A 140 -12.37 2.08 -6.35
C HIS A 140 -12.18 2.43 -7.83
N LEU A 141 -11.13 1.92 -8.47
CA LEU A 141 -10.88 2.12 -9.89
C LEU A 141 -11.95 1.44 -10.76
N ALA A 142 -12.42 0.24 -10.39
CA ALA A 142 -13.50 -0.45 -11.08
C ALA A 142 -14.80 0.37 -11.04
N ASN A 143 -15.19 0.88 -9.87
CA ASN A 143 -16.37 1.73 -9.71
C ASN A 143 -16.27 3.02 -10.54
N LEU A 144 -15.10 3.66 -10.58
CA LEU A 144 -14.89 4.86 -11.42
C LEU A 144 -15.00 4.54 -12.91
N SER A 145 -14.52 3.37 -13.34
CA SER A 145 -14.63 2.93 -14.73
C SER A 145 -16.09 2.67 -15.11
N GLU A 146 -16.85 2.02 -14.24
CA GLU A 146 -18.28 1.77 -14.43
C GLU A 146 -19.07 3.08 -14.55
N LEU A 147 -18.81 4.04 -13.66
CA LEU A 147 -19.42 5.37 -13.73
C LEU A 147 -19.08 6.11 -15.04
N LYS A 148 -17.86 5.96 -15.57
CA LYS A 148 -17.49 6.52 -16.86
C LYS A 148 -18.29 5.89 -18.00
N VAL A 149 -18.45 4.58 -18.00
CA VAL A 149 -19.24 3.85 -19.00
C VAL A 149 -20.71 4.29 -18.95
N LEU A 150 -21.30 4.34 -17.76
CA LEU A 150 -22.68 4.80 -17.58
C LEU A 150 -22.89 6.25 -18.08
N ARG A 151 -21.95 7.15 -17.79
CA ARG A 151 -21.99 8.53 -18.30
C ARG A 151 -21.85 8.60 -19.82
N ALA A 152 -21.07 7.70 -20.43
CA ALA A 152 -20.89 7.65 -21.88
C ALA A 152 -22.14 7.10 -22.59
N GLN A 153 -22.95 6.27 -21.93
CA GLN A 153 -24.24 5.76 -22.48
C GLN A 153 -25.27 6.87 -22.63
N VAL A 154 -25.23 7.91 -21.79
CA VAL A 154 -25.97 9.14 -22.03
C VAL A 154 -25.21 9.90 -23.13
N GLN A 155 -25.63 9.75 -24.38
CA GLN A 155 -25.00 10.47 -25.50
C GLN A 155 -25.13 11.98 -25.29
N PRO A 156 -24.12 12.70 -24.78
CA PRO A 156 -24.27 14.12 -24.47
C PRO A 156 -24.61 14.94 -25.69
N HIS A 157 -24.02 14.57 -26.82
CA HIS A 157 -24.25 15.23 -28.10
C HIS A 157 -25.71 15.08 -28.59
N PHE A 158 -26.30 13.90 -28.43
CA PHE A 158 -27.71 13.69 -28.73
C PHE A 158 -28.62 14.56 -27.85
N LEU A 159 -28.31 14.60 -26.54
CA LEU A 159 -29.09 15.43 -25.60
C LEU A 159 -29.01 16.91 -25.95
N PHE A 160 -27.80 17.45 -26.20
CA PHE A 160 -27.61 18.85 -26.61
C PHE A 160 -28.32 19.17 -27.93
N ASN A 161 -28.22 18.30 -28.93
CA ASN A 161 -28.90 18.48 -30.21
C ASN A 161 -30.40 18.47 -30.07
N THR A 162 -30.94 17.55 -29.26
CA THR A 162 -32.38 17.48 -28.99
C THR A 162 -32.88 18.71 -28.24
N LEU A 163 -32.18 19.18 -27.22
CA LEU A 163 -32.51 20.39 -26.48
C LEU A 163 -32.46 21.65 -27.38
N ASN A 164 -31.46 21.77 -28.24
CA ASN A 164 -31.38 22.87 -29.21
C ASN A 164 -32.54 22.83 -30.20
N THR A 165 -32.92 21.64 -30.65
CA THR A 165 -34.07 21.45 -31.53
C THR A 165 -35.38 21.85 -30.83
N ILE A 166 -35.58 21.46 -29.59
CA ILE A 166 -36.72 21.84 -28.77
C ILE A 166 -36.76 23.39 -28.60
N ALA A 167 -35.62 24.00 -28.25
CA ALA A 167 -35.52 25.44 -28.09
C ALA A 167 -35.88 26.21 -29.37
N SER A 168 -35.49 25.69 -30.53
CA SER A 168 -35.92 26.25 -31.84
C SER A 168 -37.42 26.14 -32.04
N PHE A 169 -38.03 24.98 -31.74
CA PHE A 169 -39.45 24.74 -31.89
C PHE A 169 -40.30 25.55 -30.88
N CYS A 170 -39.78 25.89 -29.72
CA CYS A 170 -40.49 26.76 -28.78
C CYS A 170 -40.95 28.08 -29.40
N ARG A 171 -40.21 28.62 -30.38
CA ARG A 171 -40.53 29.84 -31.09
C ARG A 171 -41.35 29.62 -32.38
N THR A 172 -41.09 28.54 -33.08
CA THR A 172 -41.67 28.29 -34.42
C THR A 172 -42.88 27.36 -34.40
N ASN A 173 -42.92 26.38 -33.49
CA ASN A 173 -44.01 25.40 -33.37
C ASN A 173 -44.08 24.82 -31.92
N PRO A 174 -44.74 25.53 -30.97
CA PRO A 174 -44.81 25.13 -29.56
C PRO A 174 -45.44 23.73 -29.33
N MET A 175 -46.39 23.33 -30.17
CA MET A 175 -47.01 21.98 -30.06
C MET A 175 -46.00 20.86 -30.32
N LYS A 176 -45.12 21.05 -31.30
CA LYS A 176 -44.07 20.11 -31.64
C LYS A 176 -42.98 20.07 -30.57
N ALA A 177 -42.64 21.20 -29.97
CA ALA A 177 -41.74 21.27 -28.83
C ALA A 177 -42.25 20.44 -27.66
N ARG A 178 -43.55 20.56 -27.32
CA ARG A 178 -44.19 19.77 -26.25
C ARG A 178 -44.14 18.26 -26.53
N GLN A 179 -44.39 17.83 -27.76
CA GLN A 179 -44.32 16.43 -28.15
C GLN A 179 -42.92 15.88 -27.99
N LEU A 180 -41.87 16.60 -28.38
CA LEU A 180 -40.48 16.19 -28.22
C LEU A 180 -40.07 16.09 -26.75
N ILE A 181 -40.51 17.01 -25.88
CA ILE A 181 -40.26 16.93 -24.43
C ILE A 181 -40.87 15.64 -23.84
N ILE A 182 -42.13 15.34 -24.20
CA ILE A 182 -42.82 14.12 -23.74
C ILE A 182 -42.09 12.86 -24.22
N SER A 183 -41.62 12.83 -25.48
CA SER A 183 -40.85 11.73 -26.03
C SER A 183 -39.48 11.55 -25.38
N LEU A 184 -38.85 12.61 -24.90
CA LEU A 184 -37.55 12.58 -24.25
C LEU A 184 -37.64 12.15 -22.78
N SER A 185 -38.83 12.28 -22.16
CA SER A 185 -39.07 11.93 -20.75
C SER A 185 -39.50 10.46 -20.52
N ASN A 186 -39.81 9.75 -21.60
CA ASN A 186 -40.18 8.33 -21.60
C ASN A 186 -39.01 7.44 -22.00
#